data_18665e980807349281f75cc14dc2ec1a
#
_entry.id   18665e980807349281f75cc14dc2ec1a
#
_cell.length_a   1.000
_cell.length_b   1.000
_cell.length_c   1.000
_cell.angle_alpha   90.00
_cell.angle_beta   90.00
_cell.angle_gamma   90.00
#
_symmetry.space_group_name_H-M   'P 1'
#
loop_
_entity.id
_entity.type
_entity.pdbx_description
1 polymer ?
#
loop_
_entity_poly.entity_id
_entity_poly.type
_entity_poly.pdbx_seq_one_letter_code
_entity_poly.pdbx_strand_id
1 'polypeptide(L)'
;KEKDYEDIYWCIVTDQVPAEIVNEYFEDKNFYRLLFRPGLAVQARELTQMQTLLQNQIDRFAEHVFKEGSVVRGVEVVYDERVPFIRIRDNNATGGVANLSLLLNTEVTGNTSGVKALVLDTKFGSEANTPGTKTLYLQYTDGGNTTTQTAFTAGEILTSNTGQTARVLASAADGFGSRVTFGQGVIFAKDHFIAVPATSIVVGEYDSNTANFRVGFKLTESITTSNTDSTLLDPAQEAYNYTVFFFF
;
A
#
# COMPACT_ATOMS: atom_id res chain seq x y z
N LYS A 1 -2.02 -33.58 -5.63
CA LYS A 1 -3.35 -33.06 -6.01
C LYS A 1 -3.15 -31.60 -6.37
N GLU A 2 -2.86 -31.37 -7.63
CA GLU A 2 -2.94 -30.09 -8.29
C GLU A 2 -4.38 -29.60 -8.16
N LYS A 3 -4.58 -28.41 -7.64
CA LYS A 3 -5.85 -27.70 -7.72
C LYS A 3 -5.79 -26.84 -8.97
N ASP A 4 -6.69 -27.14 -9.86
CA ASP A 4 -6.93 -26.45 -11.10
C ASP A 4 -7.14 -24.95 -10.86
N TYR A 5 -6.28 -24.15 -11.46
CA TYR A 5 -6.34 -22.68 -11.44
C TYR A 5 -7.24 -22.13 -12.55
N GLU A 6 -7.92 -22.99 -13.29
CA GLU A 6 -8.73 -22.59 -14.46
C GLU A 6 -10.09 -21.95 -14.12
N ASP A 7 -10.59 -22.14 -12.90
CA ASP A 7 -11.94 -21.65 -12.54
C ASP A 7 -12.00 -20.19 -12.05
N ILE A 8 -10.87 -19.49 -11.95
CA ILE A 8 -10.85 -18.09 -11.45
C ILE A 8 -10.99 -17.07 -12.58
N TYR A 9 -10.71 -17.43 -13.81
CA TYR A 9 -10.69 -16.53 -14.97
C TYR A 9 -12.06 -16.09 -15.46
N TRP A 10 -13.14 -16.78 -15.13
CA TRP A 10 -14.48 -16.50 -15.68
C TRP A 10 -15.42 -15.70 -14.79
N CYS A 11 -15.08 -15.46 -13.53
CA CYS A 11 -16.02 -14.86 -12.58
C CYS A 11 -15.84 -13.35 -12.37
N ILE A 12 -14.79 -12.72 -12.90
CA ILE A 12 -14.46 -11.31 -12.58
C ILE A 12 -14.82 -10.35 -13.70
N VAL A 13 -14.93 -10.80 -14.95
CA VAL A 13 -15.10 -9.88 -16.09
C VAL A 13 -16.56 -9.58 -16.43
N THR A 14 -17.53 -10.39 -16.00
CA THR A 14 -18.90 -10.26 -16.47
C THR A 14 -19.85 -9.47 -15.58
N ASP A 15 -19.50 -9.24 -14.32
CA ASP A 15 -20.49 -8.70 -13.35
C ASP A 15 -20.29 -7.21 -13.00
N GLN A 16 -19.24 -6.56 -13.47
CA GLN A 16 -18.97 -5.15 -13.14
C GLN A 16 -18.80 -4.22 -14.36
N VAL A 17 -18.74 -4.76 -15.56
CA VAL A 17 -18.73 -3.90 -16.76
C VAL A 17 -20.18 -3.55 -17.07
N PRO A 18 -20.56 -2.26 -17.09
CA PRO A 18 -21.90 -1.87 -17.53
C PRO A 18 -22.21 -2.51 -18.88
N ALA A 19 -23.41 -3.06 -19.04
CA ALA A 19 -23.86 -3.75 -20.25
C ALA A 19 -23.72 -2.90 -21.53
N GLU A 20 -23.42 -1.61 -21.37
CA GLU A 20 -23.22 -0.64 -22.43
C GLU A 20 -21.78 -0.62 -22.99
N ILE A 21 -20.82 -1.23 -22.29
CA ILE A 21 -19.42 -1.30 -22.76
C ILE A 21 -19.21 -2.64 -23.45
N VAL A 22 -19.49 -2.67 -24.74
CA VAL A 22 -19.30 -3.87 -25.56
C VAL A 22 -17.86 -3.88 -26.09
N ASN A 23 -17.06 -4.85 -25.65
CA ASN A 23 -15.78 -5.17 -26.26
C ASN A 23 -15.95 -6.41 -27.14
N GLU A 24 -15.91 -6.22 -28.45
CA GLU A 24 -16.08 -7.29 -29.46
C GLU A 24 -14.73 -7.88 -29.93
N TYR A 25 -13.69 -7.75 -29.10
CA TYR A 25 -12.42 -8.37 -29.40
C TYR A 25 -12.48 -9.89 -29.18
N PHE A 26 -12.13 -10.63 -30.21
CA PHE A 26 -12.00 -12.08 -30.20
C PHE A 26 -10.59 -12.45 -30.65
N GLU A 27 -9.85 -13.13 -29.79
CA GLU A 27 -8.46 -13.48 -30.04
C GLU A 27 -8.30 -14.48 -31.21
N ASP A 28 -9.24 -15.41 -31.35
CA ASP A 28 -9.30 -16.41 -32.42
C ASP A 28 -9.36 -15.80 -33.84
N LYS A 29 -9.89 -14.59 -33.96
CA LYS A 29 -9.93 -13.86 -35.23
C LYS A 29 -8.62 -13.23 -35.64
N ASN A 30 -7.67 -13.18 -34.73
CA ASN A 30 -6.29 -12.73 -34.97
C ASN A 30 -6.19 -11.31 -35.59
N PHE A 31 -7.12 -10.43 -35.22
CA PHE A 31 -7.10 -9.04 -35.65
C PHE A 31 -5.96 -8.29 -34.91
N TYR A 32 -5.11 -7.59 -35.66
CA TYR A 32 -4.03 -6.81 -35.05
C TYR A 32 -4.14 -5.31 -35.27
N ARG A 33 -5.08 -4.87 -36.15
CA ARG A 33 -5.28 -3.44 -36.46
C ARG A 33 -6.71 -3.16 -36.87
N LEU A 34 -7.27 -2.09 -36.33
CA LEU A 34 -8.56 -1.53 -36.74
C LEU A 34 -8.33 -0.41 -37.77
N LEU A 35 -9.07 -0.41 -38.86
CA LEU A 35 -8.99 0.62 -39.91
C LEU A 35 -10.33 1.36 -40.01
N PHE A 36 -10.30 2.66 -39.78
CA PHE A 36 -11.48 3.52 -39.91
C PHE A 36 -11.76 3.88 -41.38
N ARG A 37 -13.02 3.86 -41.75
CA ARG A 37 -13.44 4.29 -43.08
C ARG A 37 -13.69 5.80 -43.10
N PRO A 38 -13.12 6.55 -44.05
CA PRO A 38 -13.39 7.98 -44.20
C PRO A 38 -14.88 8.23 -44.43
N GLY A 39 -15.45 9.27 -43.82
CA GLY A 39 -16.84 9.68 -43.98
C GLY A 39 -17.85 8.93 -43.13
N LEU A 40 -17.42 7.98 -42.27
CA LEU A 40 -18.28 7.28 -41.30
C LEU A 40 -17.91 7.70 -39.87
N ALA A 41 -18.93 7.83 -39.02
CA ALA A 41 -18.72 8.16 -37.62
C ALA A 41 -18.05 6.98 -36.87
N VAL A 42 -17.04 7.26 -36.04
CA VAL A 42 -16.40 6.28 -35.18
C VAL A 42 -17.31 5.96 -34.00
N GLN A 43 -17.49 4.68 -33.72
CA GLN A 43 -18.27 4.21 -32.57
C GLN A 43 -17.39 3.96 -31.36
N ALA A 44 -17.93 4.10 -30.15
CA ALA A 44 -17.23 3.85 -28.90
C ALA A 44 -16.62 2.43 -28.84
N ARG A 45 -17.34 1.42 -29.35
CA ARG A 45 -16.85 0.03 -29.42
C ARG A 45 -15.58 -0.11 -30.26
N GLU A 46 -15.43 0.67 -31.32
CA GLU A 46 -14.24 0.64 -32.18
C GLU A 46 -13.01 1.21 -31.47
N LEU A 47 -13.22 2.24 -30.64
CA LEU A 47 -12.17 2.81 -29.79
C LEU A 47 -11.74 1.82 -28.70
N THR A 48 -12.69 1.18 -28.03
CA THR A 48 -12.42 0.15 -27.03
C THR A 48 -11.68 -1.04 -27.65
N GLN A 49 -12.12 -1.51 -28.80
CA GLN A 49 -11.48 -2.61 -29.52
C GLN A 49 -10.05 -2.27 -29.97
N MET A 50 -9.81 -1.03 -30.38
CA MET A 50 -8.46 -0.55 -30.70
C MET A 50 -7.53 -0.60 -29.49
N GLN A 51 -8.01 -0.18 -28.32
CA GLN A 51 -7.25 -0.26 -27.05
C GLN A 51 -6.93 -1.72 -26.71
N THR A 52 -7.91 -2.61 -26.76
CA THR A 52 -7.72 -4.03 -26.46
C THR A 52 -6.72 -4.69 -27.40
N LEU A 53 -6.74 -4.38 -28.69
CA LEU A 53 -5.76 -4.86 -29.65
C LEU A 53 -4.33 -4.44 -29.29
N LEU A 54 -4.15 -3.18 -28.89
CA LEU A 54 -2.83 -2.68 -28.47
C LEU A 54 -2.36 -3.31 -27.17
N GLN A 55 -3.25 -3.43 -26.18
CA GLN A 55 -2.96 -4.08 -24.93
C GLN A 55 -2.54 -5.54 -25.15
N ASN A 56 -3.31 -6.31 -25.91
CA ASN A 56 -2.98 -7.70 -26.23
C ASN A 56 -1.59 -7.87 -26.90
N GLN A 57 -1.14 -6.91 -27.72
CA GLN A 57 0.21 -6.95 -28.29
C GLN A 57 1.29 -6.71 -27.24
N ILE A 58 1.03 -5.80 -26.29
CA ILE A 58 1.94 -5.52 -25.18
C ILE A 58 2.01 -6.71 -24.24
N ASP A 59 0.87 -7.32 -23.94
CA ASP A 59 0.76 -8.46 -23.01
C ASP A 59 1.50 -9.67 -23.56
N ARG A 60 1.31 -10.02 -24.83
CA ARG A 60 2.05 -11.09 -25.50
C ARG A 60 3.57 -10.88 -25.50
N PHE A 61 4.00 -9.64 -25.67
CA PHE A 61 5.42 -9.30 -25.55
C PHE A 61 5.90 -9.44 -24.10
N ALA A 62 5.11 -8.93 -23.16
CA ALA A 62 5.46 -8.93 -21.75
C ALA A 62 5.56 -10.34 -21.17
N GLU A 63 4.60 -11.22 -21.45
CA GLU A 63 4.61 -12.63 -21.05
C GLU A 63 5.86 -13.40 -21.53
N HIS A 64 6.41 -13.00 -22.67
CA HIS A 64 7.64 -13.61 -23.22
C HIS A 64 8.91 -13.21 -22.46
N VAL A 65 8.90 -12.03 -21.84
CA VAL A 65 10.04 -11.42 -21.17
C VAL A 65 9.95 -11.58 -19.66
N PHE A 66 8.76 -11.42 -19.10
CA PHE A 66 8.52 -11.42 -17.67
C PHE A 66 7.68 -12.63 -17.23
N LYS A 67 7.96 -13.10 -16.03
CA LYS A 67 7.11 -14.08 -15.36
C LYS A 67 6.13 -13.36 -14.45
N GLU A 68 4.97 -13.96 -14.22
CA GLU A 68 3.98 -13.50 -13.26
C GLU A 68 4.62 -13.20 -11.89
N GLY A 69 4.38 -12.00 -11.38
CA GLY A 69 4.95 -11.51 -10.12
C GLY A 69 6.40 -11.03 -10.21
N SER A 70 7.00 -10.94 -11.40
CA SER A 70 8.38 -10.47 -11.53
C SER A 70 8.48 -8.96 -11.33
N VAL A 71 9.60 -8.54 -10.74
CA VAL A 71 9.95 -7.13 -10.61
C VAL A 71 10.53 -6.64 -11.93
N VAL A 72 9.90 -5.60 -12.49
CA VAL A 72 10.36 -4.95 -13.72
C VAL A 72 11.38 -3.86 -13.40
N ARG A 73 11.08 -3.05 -12.38
CA ARG A 73 11.94 -1.97 -11.93
C ARG A 73 11.65 -1.61 -10.47
N GLY A 74 12.68 -1.31 -9.71
CA GLY A 74 12.55 -0.89 -8.30
C GLY A 74 12.06 -2.03 -7.42
N VAL A 75 11.13 -1.75 -6.51
CA VAL A 75 10.58 -2.70 -5.52
C VAL A 75 11.68 -3.36 -4.69
N GLU A 76 12.66 -2.55 -4.27
CA GLU A 76 13.70 -3.04 -3.38
C GLU A 76 13.06 -3.50 -2.06
N VAL A 77 13.43 -4.70 -1.62
CA VAL A 77 12.90 -5.27 -0.37
C VAL A 77 13.98 -5.20 0.70
N VAL A 78 13.70 -4.47 1.76
CA VAL A 78 14.57 -4.36 2.93
C VAL A 78 13.86 -5.00 4.12
N TYR A 79 14.54 -5.96 4.76
CA TYR A 79 14.07 -6.60 5.97
C TYR A 79 14.90 -6.10 7.16
N ASP A 80 14.23 -5.41 8.08
CA ASP A 80 14.80 -4.98 9.35
C ASP A 80 14.37 -5.95 10.45
N GLU A 81 15.32 -6.76 10.88
CA GLU A 81 15.12 -7.81 11.89
C GLU A 81 14.86 -7.26 13.28
N ARG A 82 15.44 -6.10 13.62
CA ARG A 82 15.43 -5.51 14.95
C ARG A 82 15.09 -4.02 14.93
N VAL A 83 13.84 -3.72 14.64
CA VAL A 83 13.32 -2.35 14.75
C VAL A 83 12.92 -2.08 16.20
N PRO A 84 13.50 -1.11 16.88
CA PRO A 84 13.10 -0.78 18.25
C PRO A 84 11.67 -0.25 18.25
N PHE A 85 10.91 -0.66 19.25
CA PHE A 85 9.58 -0.14 19.47
C PHE A 85 9.40 0.37 20.88
N ILE A 86 8.44 1.25 21.06
CA ILE A 86 7.92 1.65 22.36
C ILE A 86 6.41 1.51 22.38
N ARG A 87 5.89 1.11 23.55
CA ARG A 87 4.46 1.09 23.81
C ARG A 87 4.03 2.39 24.47
N ILE A 88 2.93 2.93 24.04
CA ILE A 88 2.38 4.18 24.56
C ILE A 88 1.00 3.97 25.17
N ARG A 89 0.62 4.85 26.09
CA ARG A 89 -0.68 4.78 26.76
C ARG A 89 -1.82 5.06 25.79
N ASP A 90 -2.92 4.36 26.00
CA ASP A 90 -4.08 4.39 25.13
C ASP A 90 -5.05 5.54 25.41
N ASN A 91 -5.02 6.12 26.62
CA ASN A 91 -6.00 7.14 27.00
C ASN A 91 -5.41 8.58 26.97
N ASN A 92 -6.24 9.50 26.50
CA ASN A 92 -5.91 10.92 26.38
C ASN A 92 -5.90 11.69 27.72
N ALA A 93 -6.39 11.11 28.81
CA ALA A 93 -6.63 11.83 30.06
C ALA A 93 -5.37 12.39 30.71
N THR A 94 -4.18 11.93 30.31
CA THR A 94 -2.90 12.40 30.83
C THR A 94 -1.79 12.26 29.77
N GLY A 95 -2.00 12.79 28.57
CA GLY A 95 -0.98 12.82 27.51
C GLY A 95 -0.95 11.57 26.63
N GLY A 96 -2.04 10.88 26.43
CA GLY A 96 -2.16 9.82 25.42
C GLY A 96 -2.48 10.39 24.03
N VAL A 97 -2.10 9.72 22.98
CA VAL A 97 -2.38 10.11 21.59
C VAL A 97 -3.78 9.71 21.19
N ALA A 98 -4.55 10.66 20.70
CA ALA A 98 -5.86 10.40 20.11
C ALA A 98 -5.76 9.57 18.82
N ASN A 99 -4.78 9.87 17.98
CA ASN A 99 -4.64 9.27 16.65
C ASN A 99 -3.15 8.96 16.36
N LEU A 100 -2.83 7.68 16.23
CA LEU A 100 -1.48 7.19 15.93
C LEU A 100 -0.98 7.62 14.55
N SER A 101 -1.89 7.75 13.58
CA SER A 101 -1.50 8.11 12.22
C SER A 101 -0.87 9.50 12.12
N LEU A 102 -1.16 10.38 13.08
CA LEU A 102 -0.55 11.72 13.15
C LEU A 102 0.92 11.70 13.62
N LEU A 103 1.36 10.58 14.18
CA LEU A 103 2.75 10.40 14.59
C LEU A 103 3.59 9.72 13.51
N LEU A 104 2.97 9.08 12.53
CA LEU A 104 3.67 8.37 11.45
C LEU A 104 4.56 9.34 10.67
N ASN A 105 5.81 8.94 10.42
CA ASN A 105 6.83 9.73 9.73
C ASN A 105 7.15 11.08 10.42
N THR A 106 6.88 11.22 11.71
CA THR A 106 7.26 12.40 12.49
C THR A 106 8.43 12.10 13.41
N GLU A 107 9.24 13.12 13.70
CA GLU A 107 10.26 13.03 14.75
C GLU A 107 9.62 13.32 16.11
N VAL A 108 9.83 12.43 17.05
CA VAL A 108 9.36 12.58 18.44
C VAL A 108 10.55 12.80 19.37
N THR A 109 10.38 13.70 20.33
CA THR A 109 11.38 14.04 21.35
C THR A 109 10.85 13.70 22.73
N GLY A 110 11.63 13.00 23.52
CA GLY A 110 11.33 12.71 24.93
C GLY A 110 11.55 13.94 25.80
N ASN A 111 10.53 14.38 26.53
CA ASN A 111 10.62 15.59 27.34
C ASN A 111 11.57 15.45 28.55
N THR A 112 11.79 14.24 29.02
CA THR A 112 12.69 13.96 30.16
C THR A 112 14.08 13.51 29.69
N SER A 113 14.10 12.60 28.73
CA SER A 113 15.33 12.01 28.20
C SER A 113 16.09 12.93 27.23
N GLY A 114 15.35 13.76 26.49
CA GLY A 114 15.89 14.52 25.37
C GLY A 114 16.20 13.67 24.13
N VAL A 115 15.95 12.38 24.18
CA VAL A 115 16.17 11.45 23.07
C VAL A 115 15.22 11.79 21.93
N LYS A 116 15.69 11.66 20.68
CA LYS A 116 14.89 11.87 19.49
C LYS A 116 14.81 10.59 18.66
N ALA A 117 13.66 10.37 18.08
CA ALA A 117 13.45 9.24 17.19
C ALA A 117 12.42 9.58 16.09
N LEU A 118 12.65 9.06 14.90
CA LEU A 118 11.70 9.07 13.81
C LEU A 118 10.73 7.90 13.99
N VAL A 119 9.42 8.15 13.88
CA VAL A 119 8.39 7.11 13.90
C VAL A 119 8.27 6.51 12.52
N LEU A 120 8.71 5.26 12.39
CA LEU A 120 8.72 4.53 11.12
C LEU A 120 7.38 3.86 10.80
N ASP A 121 6.70 3.36 11.84
CA ASP A 121 5.43 2.67 11.73
C ASP A 121 4.66 2.72 13.04
N THR A 122 3.36 2.47 12.97
CA THR A 122 2.48 2.48 14.14
C THR A 122 1.52 1.30 14.11
N LYS A 123 1.29 0.68 15.26
CA LYS A 123 0.34 -0.43 15.39
C LYS A 123 -0.56 -0.24 16.59
N PHE A 124 -1.82 -0.66 16.40
CA PHE A 124 -2.70 -0.98 17.51
C PHE A 124 -2.43 -2.44 17.88
N GLY A 125 -1.99 -2.69 19.10
CA GLY A 125 -1.71 -4.05 19.55
C GLY A 125 -2.95 -4.93 19.46
N SER A 126 -2.77 -6.10 18.87
CA SER A 126 -3.84 -7.07 18.67
C SER A 126 -3.93 -8.12 19.80
N GLU A 127 -3.05 -8.08 20.78
CA GLU A 127 -3.03 -9.06 21.85
C GLU A 127 -4.17 -8.81 22.83
N ALA A 128 -5.13 -9.72 22.85
CA ALA A 128 -6.30 -9.71 23.71
C ALA A 128 -5.99 -9.65 25.23
N ASN A 129 -4.75 -9.96 25.62
CA ASN A 129 -4.32 -10.02 27.02
C ASN A 129 -3.46 -8.82 27.46
N THR A 130 -3.18 -7.88 26.59
CA THR A 130 -2.38 -6.69 26.92
C THR A 130 -3.17 -5.45 26.51
N PRO A 131 -4.02 -4.92 27.42
CA PRO A 131 -4.90 -3.81 27.08
C PRO A 131 -4.07 -2.57 26.73
N GLY A 132 -4.49 -1.90 25.65
CA GLY A 132 -4.04 -0.56 25.29
C GLY A 132 -2.61 -0.48 24.76
N THR A 133 -2.18 -1.42 23.96
CA THR A 133 -0.84 -1.37 23.38
C THR A 133 -0.82 -0.69 22.02
N LYS A 134 -0.98 0.61 22.04
CA LYS A 134 -0.51 1.44 20.92
C LYS A 134 1.01 1.37 20.91
N THR A 135 1.58 0.97 19.76
CA THR A 135 3.02 0.76 19.60
C THR A 135 3.55 1.66 18.51
N LEU A 136 4.68 2.31 18.78
CA LEU A 136 5.45 3.09 17.82
C LEU A 136 6.73 2.34 17.50
N TYR A 137 6.99 2.07 16.23
CA TYR A 137 8.28 1.54 15.75
C TYR A 137 9.17 2.70 15.36
N LEU A 138 10.39 2.70 15.84
CA LEU A 138 11.23 3.88 15.88
C LEU A 138 12.58 3.65 15.19
N GLN A 139 13.13 4.75 14.71
CA GLN A 139 14.54 4.89 14.42
C GLN A 139 15.09 6.02 15.29
N TYR A 140 15.94 5.69 16.24
CA TYR A 140 16.60 6.71 17.07
C TYR A 140 17.53 7.55 16.21
N THR A 141 17.37 8.87 16.28
CA THR A 141 18.13 9.84 15.47
C THR A 141 19.11 10.62 16.31
N ASP A 142 18.83 10.81 17.61
CA ASP A 142 19.70 11.55 18.53
C ASP A 142 19.68 10.93 19.93
N GLY A 143 20.82 10.92 20.59
CA GLY A 143 20.96 10.54 22.00
C GLY A 143 20.33 11.60 22.92
N GLY A 144 20.08 11.18 24.17
CA GLY A 144 19.44 12.07 25.12
C GLY A 144 20.37 13.12 25.73
N ASN A 145 19.86 13.77 26.76
CA ASN A 145 20.56 14.83 27.52
C ASN A 145 21.81 14.36 28.24
N THR A 146 22.04 13.05 28.31
CA THR A 146 23.23 12.45 28.92
C THR A 146 23.93 11.50 27.95
N THR A 147 25.22 11.37 28.03
CA THR A 147 26.06 10.51 27.17
C THR A 147 25.73 9.01 27.25
N THR A 148 24.95 8.61 28.24
CA THR A 148 24.58 7.21 28.48
C THR A 148 23.14 6.89 28.08
N GLN A 149 22.33 7.88 27.75
CA GLN A 149 20.92 7.70 27.44
C GLN A 149 20.70 7.57 25.93
N THR A 150 20.32 6.39 25.49
CA THR A 150 20.14 6.05 24.08
C THR A 150 18.69 5.66 23.73
N ALA A 151 17.80 5.65 24.73
CA ALA A 151 16.39 5.27 24.56
C ALA A 151 15.50 6.15 25.45
N PHE A 152 14.22 6.16 25.15
CA PHE A 152 13.21 6.86 25.91
C PHE A 152 13.04 6.31 27.32
N THR A 153 12.67 7.18 28.25
CA THR A 153 12.42 6.80 29.64
C THR A 153 10.99 6.32 29.84
N ALA A 154 10.80 5.29 30.64
CA ALA A 154 9.46 4.80 30.98
C ALA A 154 8.60 5.90 31.63
N GLY A 155 7.38 6.04 31.15
CA GLY A 155 6.41 7.02 31.66
C GLY A 155 6.59 8.46 31.18
N GLU A 156 7.63 8.77 30.38
CA GLU A 156 7.83 10.15 29.87
C GLU A 156 6.81 10.53 28.79
N ILE A 157 6.71 11.82 28.54
CA ILE A 157 5.91 12.39 27.47
C ILE A 157 6.82 12.60 26.27
N LEU A 158 6.38 12.10 25.12
CA LEU A 158 6.97 12.35 23.82
C LEU A 158 6.23 13.50 23.16
N THR A 159 6.94 14.41 22.55
CA THR A 159 6.37 15.51 21.77
C THR A 159 6.86 15.41 20.34
N SER A 160 5.92 15.34 19.40
CA SER A 160 6.21 15.34 17.98
C SER A 160 6.56 16.75 17.48
N ASN A 161 7.32 16.84 16.41
CA ASN A 161 7.58 18.08 15.68
C ASN A 161 6.30 18.74 15.13
N THR A 162 5.18 17.99 15.04
CA THR A 162 3.85 18.50 14.65
C THR A 162 2.98 18.91 15.86
N GLY A 163 3.53 18.87 17.08
CA GLY A 163 2.81 19.22 18.31
C GLY A 163 1.95 18.12 18.91
N GLN A 164 1.96 16.92 18.34
CA GLN A 164 1.27 15.77 18.93
C GLN A 164 2.05 15.23 20.13
N THR A 165 1.34 14.80 21.14
CA THR A 165 1.96 14.22 22.35
C THR A 165 1.55 12.77 22.56
N ALA A 166 2.48 11.97 23.08
CA ALA A 166 2.23 10.59 23.48
C ALA A 166 2.93 10.31 24.79
N ARG A 167 2.40 9.42 25.62
CA ARG A 167 3.06 9.02 26.86
C ARG A 167 3.53 7.58 26.79
N VAL A 168 4.82 7.36 27.03
CA VAL A 168 5.41 6.02 27.14
C VAL A 168 4.79 5.26 28.31
N LEU A 169 4.58 3.96 28.18
CA LEU A 169 4.14 3.11 29.29
C LEU A 169 5.18 3.12 30.42
N ALA A 170 4.71 2.92 31.66
CA ALA A 170 5.58 2.92 32.82
C ALA A 170 6.36 1.62 32.99
N SER A 171 5.94 0.53 32.38
CA SER A 171 6.59 -0.78 32.44
C SER A 171 6.41 -1.55 31.15
N ALA A 172 7.39 -2.40 30.80
CA ALA A 172 7.41 -3.20 29.56
C ALA A 172 7.15 -2.34 28.31
N ALA A 173 7.74 -1.15 28.29
CA ALA A 173 7.44 -0.14 27.29
C ALA A 173 8.19 -0.34 25.98
N ASP A 174 9.35 -0.96 26.00
CA ASP A 174 10.30 -1.06 24.89
C ASP A 174 10.60 -2.51 24.52
N GLY A 175 11.06 -2.70 23.31
CA GLY A 175 11.47 -3.98 22.76
C GLY A 175 11.87 -3.84 21.29
N PHE A 176 11.94 -4.96 20.60
CA PHE A 176 12.26 -5.03 19.19
C PHE A 176 11.19 -5.82 18.43
N GLY A 177 10.80 -5.29 17.30
CA GLY A 177 9.97 -5.97 16.32
C GLY A 177 10.72 -6.15 15.01
N SER A 178 10.08 -6.73 14.00
CA SER A 178 10.62 -6.86 12.66
C SER A 178 9.71 -6.19 11.63
N ARG A 179 10.33 -5.62 10.58
CA ARG A 179 9.65 -4.81 9.57
C ARG A 179 10.19 -5.15 8.18
N VAL A 180 9.31 -5.20 7.21
CA VAL A 180 9.66 -5.27 5.79
C VAL A 180 9.27 -3.96 5.13
N THR A 181 10.19 -3.39 4.37
CA THR A 181 9.98 -2.18 3.58
C THR A 181 10.13 -2.51 2.11
N PHE A 182 9.18 -2.06 1.31
CA PHE A 182 9.21 -2.15 -0.15
C PHE A 182 9.44 -0.75 -0.72
N GLY A 183 10.44 -0.63 -1.59
CA GLY A 183 10.64 0.57 -2.39
C GLY A 183 9.56 0.72 -3.47
N GLN A 184 9.38 1.92 -3.96
CA GLN A 184 8.51 2.14 -5.12
C GLN A 184 9.05 1.44 -6.36
N GLY A 185 8.16 0.96 -7.23
CA GLY A 185 8.60 0.31 -8.44
C GLY A 185 7.47 -0.13 -9.35
N VAL A 186 7.78 -1.07 -10.23
CA VAL A 186 6.84 -1.66 -11.18
C VAL A 186 7.00 -3.17 -11.13
N ILE A 187 5.91 -3.88 -11.00
CA ILE A 187 5.83 -5.34 -11.11
C ILE A 187 5.01 -5.71 -12.35
N PHE A 188 5.26 -6.89 -12.88
CA PHE A 188 4.41 -7.49 -13.91
C PHE A 188 3.48 -8.50 -13.25
N ALA A 189 2.19 -8.30 -13.36
CA ALA A 189 1.18 -9.21 -12.81
C ALA A 189 -0.14 -9.09 -13.60
N LYS A 190 -0.81 -10.22 -13.83
CA LYS A 190 -2.04 -10.32 -14.63
C LYS A 190 -1.91 -9.59 -15.96
N ASP A 191 -0.83 -9.89 -16.67
CA ASP A 191 -0.52 -9.35 -17.99
C ASP A 191 -0.33 -7.82 -18.05
N HIS A 192 -0.17 -7.17 -16.90
CA HIS A 192 -0.07 -5.73 -16.78
C HIS A 192 1.17 -5.28 -16.02
N PHE A 193 1.67 -4.11 -16.37
CA PHE A 193 2.72 -3.42 -15.62
C PHE A 193 2.10 -2.53 -14.55
N ILE A 194 2.23 -2.94 -13.28
CA ILE A 194 1.56 -2.31 -12.15
C ILE A 194 2.57 -1.50 -11.35
N ALA A 195 2.26 -0.23 -11.16
CA ALA A 195 3.04 0.64 -10.29
C ALA A 195 2.76 0.34 -8.83
N VAL A 196 3.82 0.04 -8.07
CA VAL A 196 3.75 -0.24 -6.64
C VAL A 196 4.32 0.97 -5.89
N PRO A 197 3.57 1.58 -4.98
CA PRO A 197 4.08 2.64 -4.13
C PRO A 197 5.04 2.08 -3.07
N ALA A 198 5.93 2.93 -2.58
CA ALA A 198 6.75 2.60 -1.43
C ALA A 198 5.83 2.32 -0.22
N THR A 199 6.02 1.19 0.42
CA THR A 199 5.22 0.78 1.56
C THR A 199 6.03 -0.03 2.56
N SER A 200 5.54 -0.14 3.77
CA SER A 200 6.16 -0.96 4.80
C SER A 200 5.12 -1.72 5.61
N ILE A 201 5.52 -2.83 6.15
CA ILE A 201 4.69 -3.65 7.02
C ILE A 201 5.50 -4.19 8.18
N VAL A 202 4.97 -4.06 9.39
CA VAL A 202 5.50 -4.73 10.57
C VAL A 202 5.04 -6.18 10.54
N VAL A 203 5.95 -7.11 10.62
CA VAL A 203 5.73 -8.55 10.46
C VAL A 203 5.73 -9.25 11.83
N GLY A 204 6.74 -8.97 12.64
CA GLY A 204 6.80 -9.39 14.04
C GLY A 204 6.55 -8.19 14.94
N GLU A 205 5.37 -8.10 15.55
CA GLU A 205 5.01 -6.92 16.34
C GLU A 205 5.90 -6.77 17.58
N TYR A 206 6.20 -7.88 18.25
CA TYR A 206 6.93 -7.88 19.54
C TYR A 206 8.09 -8.88 19.58
N ASP A 207 8.37 -9.52 18.46
CA ASP A 207 9.46 -10.47 18.31
C ASP A 207 10.37 -10.11 17.15
N SER A 208 11.67 -10.13 17.42
CA SER A 208 12.69 -10.14 16.38
C SER A 208 12.97 -11.59 16.00
N ASN A 209 12.68 -11.98 14.74
CA ASN A 209 13.27 -13.19 14.16
C ASN A 209 12.62 -14.56 14.44
N THR A 210 11.34 -14.70 14.73
CA THR A 210 10.80 -16.03 15.06
C THR A 210 9.73 -16.57 14.13
N ALA A 211 9.20 -15.81 13.18
CA ALA A 211 8.10 -16.26 12.35
C ALA A 211 8.50 -16.55 10.91
N ASN A 212 8.14 -17.74 10.41
CA ASN A 212 8.11 -18.02 8.98
C ASN A 212 6.89 -17.31 8.38
N PHE A 213 7.12 -16.22 7.66
CA PHE A 213 6.08 -15.47 6.98
C PHE A 213 6.42 -15.26 5.51
N ARG A 214 5.39 -15.03 4.71
CA ARG A 214 5.52 -14.55 3.33
C ARG A 214 4.90 -13.16 3.27
N VAL A 215 5.66 -12.22 2.74
CA VAL A 215 5.20 -10.85 2.52
C VAL A 215 5.13 -10.61 1.01
N GLY A 216 4.05 -10.01 0.54
CA GLY A 216 3.84 -9.76 -0.87
C GLY A 216 2.68 -8.80 -1.09
N PHE A 217 2.43 -8.48 -2.34
CA PHE A 217 1.31 -7.63 -2.74
C PHE A 217 0.09 -8.49 -3.07
N LYS A 218 -1.07 -8.00 -2.67
CA LYS A 218 -2.35 -8.50 -3.13
C LYS A 218 -2.86 -7.56 -4.21
N LEU A 219 -3.03 -8.08 -5.41
CA LEU A 219 -3.62 -7.35 -6.50
C LEU A 219 -5.14 -7.35 -6.37
N THR A 220 -5.74 -6.17 -6.51
CA THR A 220 -7.20 -6.00 -6.54
C THR A 220 -7.54 -5.10 -7.70
N GLU A 221 -8.34 -5.59 -8.63
CA GLU A 221 -8.85 -4.84 -9.76
C GLU A 221 -10.17 -4.18 -9.39
N SER A 222 -10.38 -2.97 -9.84
CA SER A 222 -11.66 -2.28 -9.66
C SER A 222 -11.96 -1.31 -10.80
N ILE A 223 -13.24 -0.99 -10.95
CA ILE A 223 -13.71 0.00 -11.91
C ILE A 223 -13.98 1.29 -11.16
N THR A 224 -13.40 2.38 -11.63
CA THR A 224 -13.67 3.71 -11.11
C THR A 224 -14.46 4.53 -12.12
N THR A 225 -15.47 5.20 -11.62
CA THR A 225 -16.31 6.12 -12.40
C THR A 225 -16.23 7.51 -11.81
N SER A 226 -16.68 8.51 -12.54
CA SER A 226 -16.80 9.89 -12.04
C SER A 226 -17.71 10.04 -10.81
N ASN A 227 -18.58 9.05 -10.54
CA ASN A 227 -19.36 9.00 -9.29
C ASN A 227 -18.54 8.67 -8.05
N THR A 228 -17.47 7.91 -8.23
CA THR A 228 -16.58 7.46 -7.14
C THR A 228 -15.34 8.33 -7.01
N ASP A 229 -14.90 8.92 -8.11
CA ASP A 229 -13.75 9.83 -8.15
C ASP A 229 -14.11 11.11 -8.90
N SER A 230 -14.23 12.22 -8.17
CA SER A 230 -14.59 13.53 -8.73
C SER A 230 -13.53 14.12 -9.66
N THR A 231 -12.29 13.62 -9.63
CA THR A 231 -11.24 14.07 -10.58
C THR A 231 -11.51 13.64 -12.01
N LEU A 232 -12.42 12.68 -12.20
CA LEU A 232 -12.87 12.16 -13.50
C LEU A 232 -14.08 12.90 -14.06
N LEU A 233 -14.54 13.98 -13.41
CA LEU A 233 -15.57 14.86 -13.98
C LEU A 233 -15.02 15.63 -15.18
N ASP A 234 -15.92 16.01 -16.10
CA ASP A 234 -15.56 16.91 -17.21
C ASP A 234 -15.11 18.27 -16.65
N PRO A 235 -13.86 18.71 -16.86
CA PRO A 235 -13.35 19.96 -16.32
C PRO A 235 -14.10 21.20 -16.84
N ALA A 236 -14.77 21.09 -18.01
CA ALA A 236 -15.47 22.22 -18.62
C ALA A 236 -16.87 22.46 -18.05
N GLN A 237 -17.54 21.42 -17.58
CA GLN A 237 -18.93 21.48 -17.15
C GLN A 237 -19.17 20.89 -15.76
N GLU A 238 -18.15 20.36 -15.09
CA GLU A 238 -18.26 19.60 -13.85
C GLU A 238 -19.32 18.48 -13.91
N ALA A 239 -19.60 18.00 -15.14
CA ALA A 239 -20.58 16.97 -15.41
C ALA A 239 -19.94 15.58 -15.37
N TYR A 240 -20.77 14.56 -15.17
CA TYR A 240 -20.31 13.17 -15.18
C TYR A 240 -19.76 12.79 -16.54
N ASN A 241 -18.56 12.25 -16.54
CA ASN A 241 -17.96 11.69 -17.75
C ASN A 241 -18.61 10.33 -18.08
N TYR A 242 -18.81 10.07 -19.35
CA TYR A 242 -19.36 8.77 -19.81
C TYR A 242 -18.31 7.67 -19.89
N THR A 243 -17.06 7.96 -19.53
CA THR A 243 -15.98 6.99 -19.49
C THR A 243 -15.81 6.41 -18.09
N VAL A 244 -15.41 5.15 -18.02
CA VAL A 244 -15.01 4.46 -16.80
C VAL A 244 -13.57 4.02 -16.93
N PHE A 245 -12.87 3.97 -15.79
CA PHE A 245 -11.47 3.58 -15.76
C PHE A 245 -11.29 2.29 -14.95
N PHE A 246 -10.46 1.39 -15.47
CA PHE A 246 -9.96 0.25 -14.70
C PHE A 246 -8.67 0.65 -14.01
N PHE A 247 -8.52 0.26 -12.74
CA PHE A 247 -7.27 0.43 -12.01
C PHE A 247 -6.97 -0.79 -11.11
N PHE A 248 -5.69 -0.93 -10.74
CA PHE A 248 -5.15 -2.03 -9.94
C PHE A 248 -4.69 -1.56 -8.58
#